data_d5cdf1322237c745fdb59fd69df068e7
#
_entry.id   d5cdf1322237c745fdb59fd69df068e7
#
_cell.length_a   1.000
_cell.length_b   1.000
_cell.length_c   1.000
_cell.angle_alpha   90.00
_cell.angle_beta   90.00
_cell.angle_gamma   90.00
#
_symmetry.space_group_name_H-M   'P 1'
#
loop_
_entity.id
_entity.type
_entity.pdbx_description
1 polymer ?
#
loop_
_entity_poly.entity_id
_entity_poly.type
_entity_poly.pdbx_seq_one_letter_code
_entity_poly.pdbx_strand_id
1 'polypeptide(L)'
;MAKPWGRVLRMLLLVLVLVAVGLVWHERAHVQLSDLPAELKAAIGDSAYAPLIFIAIHVAGSLLFVPRTPLSIASGLLFGLWWGALWAVCGAMAGSLAGFALARYMNAGWIKPERLPKFGELLARVERGGWRAVTLIRLMPIMPHTPVNYAFGLSRISVGDYLLGSFIGQLPMTLVCVDAGAAGAQALTGSMNWLEPTLVGVGALALSLVLPKLAGLRRTPS
;
A
#
# COMPACT_ATOMS: atom_id res chain seq x y z
N MET A 1 -22.44 -11.39 21.16
CA MET A 1 -23.11 -11.86 19.92
C MET A 1 -22.90 -10.82 18.83
N ALA A 2 -22.03 -11.10 17.87
CA ALA A 2 -21.77 -10.17 16.76
C ALA A 2 -22.94 -10.22 15.79
N LYS A 3 -23.55 -9.05 15.53
CA LYS A 3 -24.72 -8.92 14.64
C LYS A 3 -24.39 -9.50 13.26
N PRO A 4 -25.19 -10.43 12.73
CA PRO A 4 -24.93 -11.10 11.44
C PRO A 4 -24.91 -10.15 10.24
N TRP A 5 -25.50 -8.97 10.37
CA TRP A 5 -25.62 -7.95 9.34
C TRP A 5 -24.28 -7.39 8.83
N GLY A 6 -23.24 -7.34 9.67
CA GLY A 6 -21.93 -6.87 9.24
C GLY A 6 -21.22 -7.84 8.27
N ARG A 7 -21.48 -9.15 8.37
CA ARG A 7 -20.96 -10.14 7.42
C ARG A 7 -21.70 -10.05 6.08
N VAL A 8 -23.02 -9.91 6.15
CA VAL A 8 -23.87 -9.79 4.95
C VAL A 8 -23.52 -8.52 4.18
N LEU A 9 -23.35 -7.38 4.86
CA LEU A 9 -22.96 -6.12 4.22
C LEU A 9 -21.58 -6.20 3.55
N ARG A 10 -20.60 -6.86 4.20
CA ARG A 10 -19.26 -7.08 3.61
C ARG A 10 -19.30 -8.01 2.41
N MET A 11 -20.12 -9.08 2.49
CA MET A 11 -20.31 -9.98 1.35
C MET A 11 -21.00 -9.26 0.19
N LEU A 12 -22.01 -8.43 0.46
CA LEU A 12 -22.67 -7.61 -0.56
C LEU A 12 -21.72 -6.60 -1.20
N LEU A 13 -20.88 -5.92 -0.40
CA LEU A 13 -19.85 -5.00 -0.92
C LEU A 13 -18.81 -5.73 -1.75
N LEU A 14 -18.35 -6.91 -1.31
CA LEU A 14 -17.44 -7.75 -2.08
C LEU A 14 -18.06 -8.21 -3.41
N VAL A 15 -19.30 -8.66 -3.37
CA VAL A 15 -20.04 -9.06 -4.58
C VAL A 15 -20.24 -7.86 -5.50
N LEU A 16 -20.61 -6.70 -4.97
CA LEU A 16 -20.77 -5.47 -5.76
C LEU A 16 -19.46 -5.04 -6.42
N VAL A 17 -18.33 -5.12 -5.71
CA VAL A 17 -17.00 -4.83 -6.26
C VAL A 17 -16.62 -5.84 -7.33
N LEU A 18 -16.86 -7.15 -7.09
CA LEU A 18 -16.59 -8.21 -8.08
C LEU A 18 -17.49 -8.07 -9.32
N VAL A 19 -18.76 -7.71 -9.13
CA VAL A 19 -19.68 -7.44 -10.24
C VAL A 19 -19.26 -6.19 -11.01
N ALA A 20 -18.89 -5.10 -10.32
CA ALA A 20 -18.40 -3.89 -10.96
C ALA A 20 -17.11 -4.16 -11.75
N VAL A 21 -16.16 -4.92 -11.18
CA VAL A 21 -14.94 -5.36 -11.87
C VAL A 21 -15.29 -6.26 -13.06
N GLY A 22 -16.24 -7.20 -12.89
CA GLY A 22 -16.70 -8.09 -13.97
C GLY A 22 -17.41 -7.33 -15.09
N LEU A 23 -18.22 -6.32 -14.78
CA LEU A 23 -18.89 -5.47 -15.78
C LEU A 23 -17.88 -4.62 -16.54
N VAL A 24 -16.93 -3.99 -15.83
CA VAL A 24 -15.83 -3.24 -16.47
C VAL A 24 -14.98 -4.16 -17.34
N TRP A 25 -14.75 -5.39 -16.90
CA TRP A 25 -14.03 -6.41 -17.70
C TRP A 25 -14.83 -6.83 -18.93
N HIS A 26 -16.14 -7.00 -18.79
CA HIS A 26 -17.01 -7.41 -19.92
C HIS A 26 -17.14 -6.31 -20.98
N GLU A 27 -17.31 -5.06 -20.55
CA GLU A 27 -17.36 -3.92 -21.48
C GLU A 27 -16.02 -3.67 -22.20
N ARG A 28 -14.91 -4.03 -21.54
CA ARG A 28 -13.56 -3.85 -22.09
C ARG A 28 -12.93 -5.11 -22.69
N ALA A 29 -13.69 -6.17 -22.89
CA ALA A 29 -13.21 -7.42 -23.47
C ALA A 29 -12.65 -7.29 -24.91
N HIS A 30 -12.80 -6.13 -25.53
CA HIS A 30 -12.23 -5.80 -26.84
C HIS A 30 -10.96 -4.93 -26.80
N VAL A 31 -10.55 -4.48 -25.58
CA VAL A 31 -9.31 -3.72 -25.43
C VAL A 31 -8.13 -4.67 -25.51
N GLN A 32 -7.30 -4.51 -26.51
CA GLN A 32 -6.05 -5.27 -26.59
C GLN A 32 -5.17 -4.87 -25.41
N LEU A 33 -4.59 -5.85 -24.71
CA LEU A 33 -3.69 -5.62 -23.57
C LEU A 33 -2.51 -4.68 -23.92
N SER A 34 -2.12 -4.65 -25.20
CA SER A 34 -1.12 -3.72 -25.75
C SER A 34 -1.54 -2.24 -25.67
N ASP A 35 -2.84 -1.96 -25.73
CA ASP A 35 -3.36 -0.59 -25.82
C ASP A 35 -3.70 -0.02 -24.43
N LEU A 36 -3.79 -0.89 -23.43
CA LEU A 36 -4.06 -0.51 -22.02
C LEU A 36 -3.16 0.62 -21.49
N PRO A 37 -1.83 0.60 -21.71
CA PRO A 37 -0.98 1.70 -21.25
C PRO A 37 -1.30 3.02 -21.97
N ALA A 38 -1.60 2.97 -23.26
CA ALA A 38 -1.94 4.14 -24.05
C ALA A 38 -3.30 4.73 -23.66
N GLU A 39 -4.33 3.88 -23.48
CA GLU A 39 -5.66 4.31 -23.08
C GLU A 39 -5.69 4.86 -21.65
N LEU A 40 -5.02 4.19 -20.69
CA LEU A 40 -4.87 4.68 -19.32
C LEU A 40 -4.09 6.01 -19.29
N LYS A 41 -3.05 6.11 -20.12
CA LYS A 41 -2.27 7.34 -20.26
C LYS A 41 -3.09 8.45 -20.89
N ALA A 42 -3.90 8.15 -21.91
CA ALA A 42 -4.81 9.13 -22.51
C ALA A 42 -5.92 9.59 -21.54
N ALA A 43 -6.43 8.67 -20.71
CA ALA A 43 -7.49 8.98 -19.75
C ALA A 43 -7.00 9.79 -18.54
N ILE A 44 -5.75 9.59 -18.11
CA ILE A 44 -5.20 10.16 -16.87
C ILE A 44 -3.89 10.92 -17.12
N GLY A 45 -3.09 10.49 -18.09
CA GLY A 45 -1.65 10.76 -18.15
C GLY A 45 -1.22 12.13 -18.65
N ASP A 46 -2.02 12.80 -19.47
CA ASP A 46 -1.66 14.11 -20.05
C ASP A 46 -2.20 15.30 -19.21
N SER A 47 -2.96 14.99 -18.18
CA SER A 47 -3.42 16.04 -17.25
C SER A 47 -2.32 16.38 -16.25
N ALA A 48 -2.05 17.68 -16.09
CA ALA A 48 -1.17 18.17 -15.01
C ALA A 48 -1.64 17.72 -13.61
N TYR A 49 -2.91 17.32 -13.48
CA TYR A 49 -3.52 16.84 -12.24
C TYR A 49 -3.45 15.32 -12.06
N ALA A 50 -2.95 14.55 -13.05
CA ALA A 50 -2.88 13.09 -12.98
C ALA A 50 -2.22 12.56 -11.69
N PRO A 51 -1.09 13.12 -11.21
CA PRO A 51 -0.49 12.69 -9.97
C PRO A 51 -1.40 12.93 -8.74
N LEU A 52 -2.10 14.04 -8.70
CA LEU A 52 -3.01 14.37 -7.60
C LEU A 52 -4.22 13.44 -7.57
N ILE A 53 -4.80 13.15 -8.74
CA ILE A 53 -5.90 12.18 -8.88
C ILE A 53 -5.42 10.80 -8.42
N PHE A 54 -4.23 10.38 -8.82
CA PHE A 54 -3.64 9.11 -8.42
C PHE A 54 -3.45 9.03 -6.90
N ILE A 55 -2.91 10.08 -6.27
CA ILE A 55 -2.76 10.16 -4.82
C ILE A 55 -4.13 10.09 -4.14
N ALA A 56 -5.14 10.81 -4.64
CA ALA A 56 -6.50 10.77 -4.10
C ALA A 56 -7.11 9.35 -4.16
N ILE A 57 -6.94 8.66 -5.29
CA ILE A 57 -7.36 7.26 -5.47
C ILE A 57 -6.63 6.36 -4.47
N HIS A 58 -5.34 6.58 -4.26
CA HIS A 58 -4.53 5.81 -3.32
C HIS A 58 -4.99 6.00 -1.86
N VAL A 59 -5.32 7.24 -1.49
CA VAL A 59 -5.90 7.57 -0.17
C VAL A 59 -7.25 6.91 0.01
N ALA A 60 -8.16 7.09 -0.95
CA ALA A 60 -9.48 6.46 -0.92
C ALA A 60 -9.38 4.93 -0.83
N GLY A 61 -8.54 4.32 -1.66
CA GLY A 61 -8.29 2.88 -1.64
C GLY A 61 -7.74 2.40 -0.29
N SER A 62 -6.81 3.15 0.31
CA SER A 62 -6.29 2.84 1.65
C SER A 62 -7.37 2.88 2.74
N LEU A 63 -8.33 3.78 2.65
CA LEU A 63 -9.44 3.87 3.61
C LEU A 63 -10.50 2.78 3.37
N LEU A 64 -10.72 2.40 2.12
CA LEU A 64 -11.70 1.39 1.69
C LEU A 64 -11.16 -0.04 1.70
N PHE A 65 -10.00 -0.29 2.27
CA PHE A 65 -9.37 -1.62 2.34
C PHE A 65 -8.99 -2.22 0.98
N VAL A 66 -8.81 -1.39 -0.05
CA VAL A 66 -8.29 -1.85 -1.35
C VAL A 66 -6.82 -2.22 -1.20
N PRO A 67 -6.39 -3.39 -1.72
CA PRO A 67 -4.99 -3.76 -1.72
C PRO A 67 -4.14 -2.72 -2.47
N ARG A 68 -3.05 -2.27 -1.86
CA ARG A 68 -2.18 -1.23 -2.45
C ARG A 68 -1.33 -1.73 -3.63
N THR A 69 -1.06 -3.03 -3.70
CA THR A 69 -0.20 -3.63 -4.73
C THR A 69 -0.67 -3.30 -6.15
N PRO A 70 -1.95 -3.49 -6.53
CA PRO A 70 -2.44 -3.08 -7.84
C PRO A 70 -2.24 -1.59 -8.13
N LEU A 71 -2.44 -0.72 -7.14
CA LEU A 71 -2.24 0.72 -7.30
C LEU A 71 -0.77 1.06 -7.56
N SER A 72 0.16 0.41 -6.84
CA SER A 72 1.59 0.61 -7.06
C SER A 72 2.05 0.11 -8.43
N ILE A 73 1.52 -1.02 -8.91
CA ILE A 73 1.78 -1.53 -10.27
C ILE A 73 1.21 -0.54 -11.32
N ALA A 74 -0.03 -0.07 -11.13
CA ALA A 74 -0.64 0.91 -12.01
C ALA A 74 0.17 2.22 -12.08
N SER A 75 0.79 2.64 -10.97
CA SER A 75 1.68 3.80 -10.96
C SER A 75 2.88 3.64 -11.89
N GLY A 76 3.52 2.48 -11.87
CA GLY A 76 4.63 2.17 -12.77
C GLY A 76 4.21 2.13 -14.23
N LEU A 77 3.04 1.56 -14.49
CA LEU A 77 2.46 1.46 -15.82
C LEU A 77 2.11 2.84 -16.42
N LEU A 78 1.56 3.76 -15.59
CA LEU A 78 1.12 5.09 -16.00
C LEU A 78 2.26 6.11 -16.09
N PHE A 79 3.13 6.14 -15.08
CA PHE A 79 4.12 7.20 -14.91
C PHE A 79 5.56 6.73 -15.13
N GLY A 80 5.75 5.43 -15.42
CA GLY A 80 7.08 4.82 -15.51
C GLY A 80 7.72 4.58 -14.14
N LEU A 81 8.99 4.18 -14.13
CA LEU A 81 9.67 3.75 -12.91
C LEU A 81 9.85 4.89 -11.89
N TRP A 82 10.51 5.97 -12.26
CA TRP A 82 10.91 7.02 -11.31
C TRP A 82 9.75 7.89 -10.83
N TRP A 83 8.97 8.42 -11.75
CA TRP A 83 7.77 9.20 -11.40
C TRP A 83 6.69 8.32 -10.78
N GLY A 84 6.53 7.09 -11.26
CA GLY A 84 5.64 6.12 -10.65
C GLY A 84 6.02 5.79 -9.22
N ALA A 85 7.31 5.60 -8.94
CA ALA A 85 7.80 5.38 -7.57
C ALA A 85 7.51 6.58 -6.66
N LEU A 86 7.77 7.80 -7.14
CA LEU A 86 7.49 9.02 -6.39
C LEU A 86 6.00 9.11 -6.01
N TRP A 87 5.11 9.01 -6.99
CA TRP A 87 3.67 9.16 -6.76
C TRP A 87 3.07 8.00 -5.97
N ALA A 88 3.56 6.76 -6.19
CA ALA A 88 3.15 5.61 -5.38
C ALA A 88 3.56 5.76 -3.91
N VAL A 89 4.77 6.24 -3.63
CA VAL A 89 5.24 6.51 -2.26
C VAL A 89 4.42 7.62 -1.63
N CYS A 90 4.23 8.74 -2.33
CA CYS A 90 3.40 9.85 -1.84
C CYS A 90 1.97 9.40 -1.53
N GLY A 91 1.33 8.66 -2.46
CA GLY A 91 0.00 8.12 -2.28
C GLY A 91 -0.11 7.12 -1.13
N ALA A 92 0.85 6.20 -1.03
CA ALA A 92 0.91 5.23 0.05
C ALA A 92 1.12 5.89 1.43
N MET A 93 1.97 6.92 1.50
CA MET A 93 2.19 7.68 2.74
C MET A 93 0.95 8.49 3.13
N ALA A 94 0.34 9.20 2.17
CA ALA A 94 -0.88 9.96 2.41
C ALA A 94 -2.03 9.04 2.86
N GLY A 95 -2.24 7.90 2.19
CA GLY A 95 -3.27 6.92 2.56
C GLY A 95 -3.01 6.27 3.92
N SER A 96 -1.74 5.96 4.22
CA SER A 96 -1.35 5.44 5.54
C SER A 96 -1.61 6.45 6.65
N LEU A 97 -1.25 7.72 6.42
CA LEU A 97 -1.50 8.81 7.37
C LEU A 97 -2.99 9.07 7.57
N ALA A 98 -3.78 9.03 6.49
CA ALA A 98 -5.23 9.19 6.57
C ALA A 98 -5.88 8.10 7.44
N GLY A 99 -5.55 6.82 7.22
CA GLY A 99 -6.04 5.70 8.04
C GLY A 99 -5.60 5.78 9.50
N PHE A 100 -4.35 6.15 9.74
CA PHE A 100 -3.81 6.39 11.07
C PHE A 100 -4.53 7.54 11.79
N ALA A 101 -4.70 8.69 11.12
CA ALA A 101 -5.36 9.85 11.68
C ALA A 101 -6.85 9.58 11.95
N LEU A 102 -7.53 8.88 11.04
CA LEU A 102 -8.92 8.48 11.23
C LEU A 102 -9.08 7.64 12.49
N ALA A 103 -8.22 6.64 12.69
CA ALA A 103 -8.27 5.81 13.90
C ALA A 103 -7.92 6.62 15.17
N ARG A 104 -6.95 7.51 15.10
CA ARG A 104 -6.49 8.28 16.28
C ARG A 104 -7.49 9.33 16.75
N TYR A 105 -8.05 10.10 15.80
CA TYR A 105 -8.87 11.25 16.12
C TYR A 105 -10.38 10.97 16.10
N MET A 106 -10.83 9.94 15.35
CA MET A 106 -12.26 9.61 15.25
C MET A 106 -12.67 8.39 16.08
N ASN A 107 -11.74 7.76 16.81
CA ASN A 107 -12.07 6.55 17.61
C ASN A 107 -13.00 6.82 18.78
N ALA A 108 -13.34 8.02 19.16
CA ALA A 108 -14.32 8.37 20.22
C ALA A 108 -14.47 7.32 21.36
N GLY A 109 -13.44 6.48 21.60
CA GLY A 109 -13.46 5.41 22.62
C GLY A 109 -14.21 4.12 22.21
N TRP A 110 -14.58 3.97 20.96
CA TRP A 110 -15.34 2.79 20.46
C TRP A 110 -14.49 1.51 20.47
N ILE A 111 -13.20 1.65 20.15
CA ILE A 111 -12.24 0.54 20.21
C ILE A 111 -11.31 0.82 21.40
N LYS A 112 -11.42 -0.01 22.43
CA LYS A 112 -10.55 0.04 23.60
C LYS A 112 -9.54 -1.11 23.52
N PRO A 113 -8.26 -0.84 23.17
CA PRO A 113 -7.22 -1.88 23.07
C PRO A 113 -7.07 -2.70 24.35
N GLU A 114 -7.37 -2.08 25.51
CA GLU A 114 -7.29 -2.72 26.81
C GLU A 114 -8.26 -3.91 26.96
N ARG A 115 -9.34 -3.95 26.17
CA ARG A 115 -10.31 -5.07 26.16
C ARG A 115 -9.85 -6.27 25.33
N LEU A 116 -8.73 -6.14 24.61
CA LEU A 116 -8.14 -7.16 23.75
C LEU A 116 -6.68 -7.40 24.20
N PRO A 117 -6.40 -8.26 25.21
CA PRO A 117 -5.08 -8.37 25.83
C PRO A 117 -3.94 -8.60 24.85
N LYS A 118 -4.09 -9.54 23.92
CA LYS A 118 -3.08 -9.85 22.89
C LYS A 118 -2.81 -8.66 21.95
N PHE A 119 -3.85 -7.89 21.64
CA PHE A 119 -3.73 -6.69 20.81
C PHE A 119 -3.06 -5.55 21.56
N GLY A 120 -3.41 -5.37 22.85
CA GLY A 120 -2.77 -4.40 23.73
C GLY A 120 -1.27 -4.65 23.92
N GLU A 121 -0.86 -5.92 24.12
CA GLU A 121 0.56 -6.30 24.20
C GLU A 121 1.32 -6.00 22.89
N LEU A 122 0.72 -6.28 21.75
CA LEU A 122 1.31 -5.96 20.44
C LEU A 122 1.50 -4.45 20.29
N LEU A 123 0.50 -3.65 20.61
CA LEU A 123 0.60 -2.19 20.58
C LEU A 123 1.67 -1.68 21.51
N ALA A 124 1.75 -2.20 22.75
CA ALA A 124 2.77 -1.81 23.71
C ALA A 124 4.21 -2.14 23.25
N ARG A 125 4.40 -3.25 22.51
CA ARG A 125 5.69 -3.56 21.86
C ARG A 125 6.04 -2.55 20.77
N VAL A 126 5.06 -2.17 19.97
CA VAL A 126 5.22 -1.16 18.92
C VAL A 126 5.57 0.19 19.51
N GLU A 127 4.87 0.61 20.56
CA GLU A 127 5.12 1.88 21.25
C GLU A 127 6.55 1.98 21.80
N ARG A 128 7.07 0.90 22.39
CA ARG A 128 8.46 0.84 22.87
C ARG A 128 9.49 0.81 21.75
N GLY A 129 9.15 0.22 20.61
CA GLY A 129 10.06 0.08 19.48
C GLY A 129 10.11 1.30 18.56
N GLY A 130 9.14 2.22 18.66
CA GLY A 130 9.05 3.43 17.86
C GLY A 130 9.06 3.13 16.34
N TRP A 131 9.74 3.99 15.59
CA TRP A 131 9.84 3.86 14.13
C TRP A 131 10.42 2.51 13.67
N ARG A 132 11.32 1.91 14.46
CA ARG A 132 11.93 0.60 14.15
C ARG A 132 10.88 -0.51 14.13
N ALA A 133 9.98 -0.54 15.12
CA ALA A 133 8.90 -1.52 15.18
C ALA A 133 7.92 -1.35 14.00
N VAL A 134 7.60 -0.10 13.65
CA VAL A 134 6.78 0.21 12.47
C VAL A 134 7.44 -0.31 11.20
N THR A 135 8.73 -0.02 11.00
CA THR A 135 9.51 -0.50 9.85
C THR A 135 9.47 -2.02 9.73
N LEU A 136 9.69 -2.74 10.84
CA LEU A 136 9.65 -4.20 10.85
C LEU A 136 8.30 -4.75 10.40
N ILE A 137 7.24 -4.22 10.99
CA ILE A 137 5.88 -4.67 10.67
C ILE A 137 5.55 -4.39 9.20
N ARG A 138 6.03 -3.26 8.66
CA ARG A 138 5.86 -2.90 7.25
C ARG A 138 6.66 -3.76 6.28
N LEU A 139 7.82 -4.24 6.70
CA LEU A 139 8.65 -5.16 5.92
C LEU A 139 8.09 -6.60 5.90
N MET A 140 7.18 -6.93 6.83
CA MET A 140 6.49 -8.22 6.84
C MET A 140 5.35 -8.23 5.80
N PRO A 141 5.46 -9.02 4.72
CA PRO A 141 4.46 -9.01 3.64
C PRO A 141 3.12 -9.66 4.04
N ILE A 142 3.05 -10.29 5.21
CA ILE A 142 1.89 -11.06 5.67
C ILE A 142 0.80 -10.15 6.24
N MET A 143 1.16 -8.95 6.74
CA MET A 143 0.17 -8.08 7.39
C MET A 143 -0.52 -7.14 6.39
N PRO A 144 -1.86 -7.17 6.32
CA PRO A 144 -2.60 -6.27 5.45
C PRO A 144 -2.42 -4.81 5.92
N HIS A 145 -2.04 -3.93 4.99
CA HIS A 145 -1.62 -2.55 5.29
C HIS A 145 -2.69 -1.72 6.00
N THR A 146 -3.93 -1.81 5.56
CA THR A 146 -5.01 -0.95 6.08
C THR A 146 -5.35 -1.23 7.54
N PRO A 147 -5.57 -2.48 7.98
CA PRO A 147 -5.75 -2.77 9.41
C PRO A 147 -4.58 -2.31 10.27
N VAL A 148 -3.36 -2.41 9.75
CA VAL A 148 -2.14 -1.98 10.45
C VAL A 148 -2.10 -0.46 10.62
N ASN A 149 -2.56 0.33 9.63
CA ASN A 149 -2.66 1.79 9.77
C ASN A 149 -3.61 2.18 10.91
N TYR A 150 -4.78 1.55 10.97
CA TYR A 150 -5.75 1.77 12.04
C TYR A 150 -5.20 1.32 13.41
N ALA A 151 -4.53 0.17 13.48
CA ALA A 151 -3.91 -0.32 14.70
C ALA A 151 -2.87 0.67 15.26
N PHE A 152 -1.99 1.19 14.40
CA PHE A 152 -1.03 2.21 14.80
C PHE A 152 -1.70 3.53 15.21
N GLY A 153 -2.81 3.90 14.59
CA GLY A 153 -3.59 5.06 15.01
C GLY A 153 -4.16 4.93 16.42
N LEU A 154 -4.48 3.71 16.86
CA LEU A 154 -4.96 3.41 18.22
C LEU A 154 -3.83 3.31 19.25
N SER A 155 -2.57 3.20 18.84
CA SER A 155 -1.41 3.16 19.71
C SER A 155 -0.98 4.58 20.11
N ARG A 156 -0.10 4.71 21.12
CA ARG A 156 0.49 5.99 21.54
C ARG A 156 1.75 6.38 20.75
N ILE A 157 2.03 5.70 19.63
CA ILE A 157 3.19 6.00 18.80
C ILE A 157 3.14 7.44 18.28
N SER A 158 4.29 8.12 18.20
CA SER A 158 4.36 9.46 17.62
C SER A 158 4.06 9.42 16.10
N VAL A 159 3.48 10.51 15.58
CA VAL A 159 3.24 10.64 14.14
C VAL A 159 4.55 10.56 13.35
N GLY A 160 5.63 11.14 13.92
CA GLY A 160 6.97 11.11 13.31
C GLY A 160 7.53 9.70 13.20
N ASP A 161 7.48 8.91 14.29
CA ASP A 161 7.91 7.51 14.27
C ASP A 161 7.08 6.67 13.28
N TYR A 162 5.77 6.91 13.26
CA TYR A 162 4.89 6.23 12.34
C TYR A 162 5.22 6.54 10.87
N LEU A 163 5.40 7.82 10.53
CA LEU A 163 5.74 8.23 9.17
C LEU A 163 7.12 7.73 8.74
N LEU A 164 8.13 7.91 9.59
CA LEU A 164 9.50 7.46 9.29
C LEU A 164 9.56 5.93 9.10
N GLY A 165 8.99 5.20 10.04
CA GLY A 165 8.96 3.74 9.97
C GLY A 165 8.12 3.22 8.79
N SER A 166 7.01 3.89 8.47
CA SER A 166 6.19 3.55 7.31
C SER A 166 6.92 3.85 6.00
N PHE A 167 7.57 4.98 5.88
CA PHE A 167 8.35 5.35 4.70
C PHE A 167 9.44 4.30 4.42
N ILE A 168 10.30 4.05 5.40
CA ILE A 168 11.41 3.10 5.25
C ILE A 168 10.90 1.68 4.96
N GLY A 169 9.87 1.23 5.70
CA GLY A 169 9.38 -0.13 5.59
C GLY A 169 8.54 -0.42 4.35
N GLN A 170 7.89 0.59 3.76
CA GLN A 170 7.06 0.41 2.57
C GLN A 170 7.85 0.57 1.26
N LEU A 171 8.96 1.31 1.30
CA LEU A 171 9.72 1.72 0.13
C LEU A 171 10.19 0.54 -0.72
N PRO A 172 10.81 -0.53 -0.18
CA PRO A 172 11.30 -1.63 -1.00
C PRO A 172 10.19 -2.31 -1.81
N MET A 173 9.09 -2.65 -1.15
CA MET A 173 7.95 -3.33 -1.82
C MET A 173 7.25 -2.41 -2.81
N THR A 174 7.17 -1.11 -2.53
CA THR A 174 6.62 -0.14 -3.47
C THR A 174 7.46 -0.07 -4.74
N LEU A 175 8.79 -0.03 -4.60
CA LEU A 175 9.70 -0.02 -5.75
C LEU A 175 9.54 -1.28 -6.60
N VAL A 176 9.48 -2.47 -5.99
CA VAL A 176 9.26 -3.74 -6.72
C VAL A 176 7.95 -3.71 -7.50
N CYS A 177 6.86 -3.22 -6.89
CA CYS A 177 5.56 -3.19 -7.56
C CYS A 177 5.52 -2.17 -8.71
N VAL A 178 6.12 -0.99 -8.51
CA VAL A 178 6.19 0.06 -9.55
C VAL A 178 7.07 -0.40 -10.70
N ASP A 179 8.19 -1.03 -10.39
CA ASP A 179 9.11 -1.61 -11.36
C ASP A 179 8.42 -2.67 -12.24
N ALA A 180 7.67 -3.58 -11.61
CA ALA A 180 6.87 -4.56 -12.33
C ALA A 180 5.84 -3.92 -13.26
N GLY A 181 5.22 -2.80 -12.85
CA GLY A 181 4.30 -2.02 -13.70
C GLY A 181 5.00 -1.36 -14.88
N ALA A 182 6.14 -0.72 -14.64
CA ALA A 182 6.93 -0.05 -15.67
C ALA A 182 7.50 -1.05 -16.69
N ALA A 183 8.01 -2.19 -16.22
CA ALA A 183 8.47 -3.28 -17.08
C ALA A 183 7.33 -3.87 -17.92
N GLY A 184 6.14 -4.03 -17.30
CA GLY A 184 4.94 -4.47 -18.02
C GLY A 184 4.55 -3.52 -19.16
N ALA A 185 4.59 -2.21 -18.92
CA ALA A 185 4.33 -1.21 -19.96
C ALA A 185 5.34 -1.30 -21.12
N GLN A 186 6.64 -1.46 -20.81
CA GLN A 186 7.68 -1.62 -21.81
C GLN A 186 7.53 -2.91 -22.62
N ALA A 187 7.18 -4.02 -21.97
CA ALA A 187 6.93 -5.29 -22.65
C ALA A 187 5.76 -5.20 -23.63
N LEU A 188 4.68 -4.51 -23.27
CA LEU A 188 3.51 -4.30 -24.12
C LEU A 188 3.81 -3.41 -25.33
N THR A 189 4.74 -2.47 -25.22
CA THR A 189 5.13 -1.56 -26.31
C THR A 189 6.30 -2.10 -27.18
N GLY A 190 6.83 -3.29 -26.85
CA GLY A 190 7.96 -3.89 -27.58
C GLY A 190 9.31 -3.20 -27.35
N SER A 191 9.39 -2.22 -26.45
CA SER A 191 10.58 -1.43 -26.14
C SER A 191 11.35 -2.00 -24.93
N MET A 192 11.54 -3.32 -24.88
CA MET A 192 12.02 -3.99 -23.68
C MET A 192 13.51 -3.70 -23.36
N ASN A 193 13.77 -2.73 -22.50
CA ASN A 193 15.03 -2.59 -21.81
C ASN A 193 14.95 -3.26 -20.43
N TRP A 194 15.07 -4.58 -20.40
CA TRP A 194 14.85 -5.41 -19.19
C TRP A 194 15.93 -5.24 -18.11
N LEU A 195 17.04 -4.62 -18.43
CA LEU A 195 18.19 -4.50 -17.53
C LEU A 195 17.90 -3.54 -16.36
N GLU A 196 17.32 -2.38 -16.65
CA GLU A 196 17.02 -1.36 -15.65
C GLU A 196 15.97 -1.83 -14.63
N PRO A 197 14.79 -2.35 -15.03
CA PRO A 197 13.81 -2.92 -14.12
C PRO A 197 14.39 -4.06 -13.27
N THR A 198 15.15 -4.97 -13.87
CA THR A 198 15.76 -6.09 -13.13
C THR A 198 16.72 -5.62 -12.05
N LEU A 199 17.56 -4.64 -12.33
CA LEU A 199 18.50 -4.09 -11.34
C LEU A 199 17.79 -3.39 -10.20
N VAL A 200 16.73 -2.63 -10.47
CA VAL A 200 15.92 -1.94 -9.45
C VAL A 200 15.18 -2.96 -8.59
N GLY A 201 14.54 -3.95 -9.20
CA GLY A 201 13.84 -5.02 -8.48
C GLY A 201 14.76 -5.83 -7.57
N VAL A 202 15.92 -6.23 -8.07
CA VAL A 202 16.94 -6.96 -7.28
C VAL A 202 17.50 -6.06 -6.17
N GLY A 203 17.80 -4.79 -6.46
CA GLY A 203 18.27 -3.82 -5.47
C GLY A 203 17.26 -3.58 -4.36
N ALA A 204 15.98 -3.44 -4.69
CA ALA A 204 14.91 -3.27 -3.72
C ALA A 204 14.71 -4.52 -2.84
N LEU A 205 14.80 -5.72 -3.42
CA LEU A 205 14.77 -6.99 -2.68
C LEU A 205 15.97 -7.12 -1.74
N ALA A 206 17.18 -6.82 -2.22
CA ALA A 206 18.38 -6.80 -1.40
C ALA A 206 18.25 -5.83 -0.23
N LEU A 207 17.73 -4.63 -0.48
CA LEU A 207 17.46 -3.62 0.55
C LEU A 207 16.48 -4.14 1.60
N SER A 208 15.41 -4.81 1.19
CA SER A 208 14.41 -5.38 2.10
C SER A 208 14.99 -6.48 3.00
N LEU A 209 16.01 -7.21 2.54
CA LEU A 209 16.71 -8.25 3.30
C LEU A 209 17.79 -7.68 4.24
N VAL A 210 18.42 -6.57 3.85
CA VAL A 210 19.52 -5.94 4.60
C VAL A 210 19.01 -4.98 5.67
N LEU A 211 17.94 -4.22 5.39
CA LEU A 211 17.36 -3.25 6.33
C LEU A 211 17.05 -3.83 7.72
N PRO A 212 16.44 -5.02 7.88
CA PRO A 212 16.19 -5.60 9.18
C PRO A 212 17.48 -5.97 9.95
N LYS A 213 18.56 -6.31 9.21
CA LYS A 213 19.86 -6.60 9.81
C LYS A 213 20.55 -5.35 10.31
N LEU A 214 20.56 -4.29 9.49
CA LEU A 214 21.18 -2.99 9.84
C LEU A 214 20.45 -2.30 10.98
N ALA A 215 19.13 -2.41 11.05
CA ALA A 215 18.34 -1.83 12.13
C ALA A 215 18.51 -2.55 13.49
N GLY A 216 19.41 -3.56 13.59
CA GLY A 216 19.69 -4.29 14.84
C GLY A 216 18.52 -5.14 15.35
N LEU A 217 17.59 -5.47 14.48
CA LEU A 217 16.29 -6.04 14.81
C LEU A 217 16.31 -7.57 14.95
N ARG A 218 17.50 -8.20 14.79
CA ARG A 218 17.71 -9.65 14.98
C ARG A 218 18.22 -10.05 16.36
N ARG A 219 18.32 -9.16 17.31
CA ARG A 219 18.62 -9.55 18.68
C ARG A 219 17.30 -9.85 19.40
N THR A 220 16.82 -11.08 19.30
CA THR A 220 16.05 -11.70 20.36
C THR A 220 17.01 -11.83 21.54
N PRO A 221 16.77 -11.22 22.70
CA PRO A 221 17.46 -11.64 23.90
C PRO A 221 16.97 -13.04 24.23
N SER A 222 17.90 -13.96 24.36
CA SER A 222 17.75 -15.25 25.02
C SER A 222 17.31 -15.07 26.46
#